data_233b8de5b689a9e638542642d6817537
#
_entry.id   233b8de5b689a9e638542642d6817537
#
_cell.length_a   1.000
_cell.length_b   1.000
_cell.length_c   1.000
_cell.angle_alpha   90.00
_cell.angle_beta   90.00
_cell.angle_gamma   90.00
#
_symmetry.space_group_name_H-M   'P 1'
#
loop_
_entity.id
_entity.type
_entity.pdbx_description
1 polymer ?
#
loop_
_entity_poly.entity_id
_entity_poly.type
_entity_poly.pdbx_seq_one_letter_code
_entity_poly.pdbx_strand_id
1 'polypeptide(L)'
;MDVIQLKKALKVFKLDDSALEGYIQLYNKFHAKPKKIGSWKSLCTPDRGKLVPYSSLSVPDKESIEATLARLAVCKLNGGLGTSMNCRGSKSAIVVREKKTFVDILVEQVAELNKKYQADVPLMFMNSFNTHGATERIMGRIVETTRILSFCQHSYPRLLADDSGFLDPKKTNTGAWYPPGHGDLYSCIMENGYLDNLLKEGREYLFISNADNLGAVVDLKILN
;
A
#
# COMPACT_ATOMS: atom_id res chain seq x y z
N MET A 1 -29.16 4.40 5.81
CA MET A 1 -28.94 5.02 7.17
C MET A 1 -28.55 6.48 6.97
N ASP A 2 -29.08 7.44 7.72
CA ASP A 2 -28.60 8.82 7.67
C ASP A 2 -27.26 8.97 8.44
N VAL A 3 -26.58 10.11 8.25
CA VAL A 3 -25.23 10.33 8.85
C VAL A 3 -25.27 10.34 10.38
N ILE A 4 -26.37 10.78 10.99
CA ILE A 4 -26.52 10.82 12.46
C ILE A 4 -26.64 9.40 13.00
N GLN A 5 -27.50 8.59 12.39
CA GLN A 5 -27.65 7.18 12.71
C GLN A 5 -26.35 6.40 12.49
N LEU A 6 -25.66 6.67 11.38
CA LEU A 6 -24.36 6.09 11.06
C LEU A 6 -23.32 6.40 12.15
N LYS A 7 -23.15 7.66 12.53
CA LYS A 7 -22.24 8.06 13.61
C LYS A 7 -22.58 7.38 14.94
N LYS A 8 -23.87 7.25 15.26
CA LYS A 8 -24.32 6.55 16.48
C LYS A 8 -23.97 5.06 16.43
N ALA A 9 -24.16 4.41 15.29
CA ALA A 9 -23.85 2.99 15.12
C ALA A 9 -22.34 2.72 15.16
N LEU A 10 -21.52 3.66 14.65
CA LEU A 10 -20.06 3.54 14.66
C LEU A 10 -19.41 3.73 16.03
N LYS A 11 -20.08 4.32 17.02
CA LYS A 11 -19.51 4.54 18.37
C LYS A 11 -18.99 3.28 19.05
N VAL A 12 -19.59 2.13 18.80
CA VAL A 12 -19.19 0.84 19.39
C VAL A 12 -17.80 0.41 18.92
N PHE A 13 -17.37 0.88 17.75
CA PHE A 13 -16.09 0.53 17.14
C PHE A 13 -14.92 1.39 17.63
N LYS A 14 -15.21 2.49 18.35
CA LYS A 14 -14.18 3.40 18.92
C LYS A 14 -13.15 3.86 17.91
N LEU A 15 -13.60 4.21 16.70
CA LEU A 15 -12.75 4.81 15.68
C LEU A 15 -12.24 6.17 16.19
N ASP A 16 -11.00 6.52 15.88
CA ASP A 16 -10.55 7.89 16.03
C ASP A 16 -11.27 8.83 15.05
N ASP A 17 -11.12 10.12 15.21
CA ASP A 17 -11.86 11.12 14.44
C ASP A 17 -11.56 11.05 12.94
N SER A 18 -10.30 10.79 12.57
CA SER A 18 -9.88 10.68 11.16
C SER A 18 -10.47 9.44 10.50
N ALA A 19 -10.36 8.28 11.15
CA ALA A 19 -10.94 7.03 10.65
C ALA A 19 -12.47 7.12 10.57
N LEU A 20 -13.13 7.79 11.54
CA LEU A 20 -14.56 8.00 11.54
C LEU A 20 -15.00 8.86 10.35
N GLU A 21 -14.32 9.96 10.11
CA GLU A 21 -14.62 10.85 8.99
C GLU A 21 -14.36 10.17 7.65
N GLY A 22 -13.21 9.50 7.49
CA GLY A 22 -12.87 8.71 6.32
C GLY A 22 -13.92 7.64 6.01
N TYR A 23 -14.41 6.93 7.04
CA TYR A 23 -15.49 5.95 6.87
C TYR A 23 -16.78 6.61 6.38
N ILE A 24 -17.19 7.73 6.97
CA ILE A 24 -18.40 8.46 6.58
C ILE A 24 -18.32 8.94 5.13
N GLN A 25 -17.18 9.43 4.70
CA GLN A 25 -16.94 9.83 3.31
C GLN A 25 -17.10 8.64 2.35
N LEU A 26 -16.54 7.48 2.68
CA LEU A 26 -16.69 6.26 1.88
C LEU A 26 -18.13 5.78 1.84
N TYR A 27 -18.85 5.80 2.97
CA TYR A 27 -20.26 5.44 3.07
C TYR A 27 -21.13 6.34 2.17
N ASN A 28 -20.94 7.66 2.28
CA ASN A 28 -21.66 8.63 1.44
C ASN A 28 -21.34 8.44 -0.04
N LYS A 29 -20.08 8.16 -0.39
CA LYS A 29 -19.67 7.86 -1.78
C LYS A 29 -20.30 6.59 -2.31
N PHE A 30 -20.43 5.55 -1.50
CA PHE A 30 -21.09 4.29 -1.83
C PHE A 30 -22.59 4.50 -2.13
N HIS A 31 -23.28 5.32 -1.34
CA HIS A 31 -24.70 5.63 -1.52
C HIS A 31 -24.98 6.75 -2.52
N ALA A 32 -23.95 7.50 -2.94
CA ALA A 32 -24.10 8.47 -4.01
C ALA A 32 -24.47 7.76 -5.32
N LYS A 33 -25.39 8.33 -6.10
CA LYS A 33 -25.73 7.80 -7.43
C LYS A 33 -24.45 7.65 -8.25
N PRO A 34 -24.18 6.47 -8.82
CA PRO A 34 -22.97 6.28 -9.62
C PRO A 34 -22.94 7.32 -10.74
N LYS A 35 -21.82 8.05 -10.87
CA LYS A 35 -21.58 8.82 -12.08
C LYS A 35 -21.70 7.87 -13.25
N LYS A 36 -22.38 8.29 -14.34
CA LYS A 36 -22.52 7.46 -15.56
C LYS A 36 -21.19 6.81 -15.88
N ILE A 37 -21.14 5.49 -15.75
CA ILE A 37 -19.98 4.72 -16.21
C ILE A 37 -19.88 4.98 -17.70
N GLY A 38 -18.72 5.44 -18.18
CA GLY A 38 -18.50 5.67 -19.59
C GLY A 38 -18.79 4.40 -20.38
N SER A 39 -19.46 4.55 -21.53
CA SER A 39 -19.66 3.42 -22.44
C SER A 39 -18.30 2.95 -22.98
N TRP A 40 -18.15 1.65 -23.25
CA TRP A 40 -17.00 1.13 -23.99
C TRP A 40 -16.75 1.88 -25.30
N LYS A 41 -17.82 2.42 -25.93
CA LYS A 41 -17.75 3.25 -27.13
C LYS A 41 -17.09 4.62 -26.91
N SER A 42 -16.96 5.08 -25.64
CA SER A 42 -16.28 6.33 -25.30
C SER A 42 -14.78 6.15 -25.03
N LEU A 43 -14.30 4.91 -25.04
CA LEU A 43 -12.87 4.64 -24.92
C LEU A 43 -12.18 4.92 -26.25
N CYS A 44 -11.13 5.72 -26.21
CA CYS A 44 -10.24 5.97 -27.34
C CYS A 44 -8.80 5.59 -26.97
N THR A 45 -8.04 5.23 -27.99
CA THR A 45 -6.60 4.99 -27.81
C THR A 45 -5.93 6.29 -27.38
N PRO A 46 -4.91 6.23 -26.51
CA PRO A 46 -4.10 7.38 -26.18
C PRO A 46 -3.51 8.00 -27.45
N ASP A 47 -3.34 9.32 -27.41
CA ASP A 47 -2.66 10.04 -28.48
C ASP A 47 -1.22 9.50 -28.64
N ARG A 48 -0.83 9.20 -29.88
CA ARG A 48 0.48 8.59 -30.18
C ARG A 48 1.65 9.44 -29.64
N GLY A 49 1.51 10.76 -29.61
CA GLY A 49 2.51 11.68 -29.04
C GLY A 49 2.68 11.56 -27.51
N LYS A 50 1.76 10.89 -26.82
CA LYS A 50 1.82 10.61 -25.37
C LYS A 50 2.37 9.23 -25.04
N LEU A 51 2.66 8.41 -26.03
CA LEU A 51 3.19 7.06 -25.86
C LEU A 51 4.69 7.09 -26.15
N VAL A 52 5.49 6.84 -25.13
CA VAL A 52 6.94 6.73 -25.26
C VAL A 52 7.30 5.24 -25.23
N PRO A 53 7.84 4.67 -26.33
CA PRO A 53 8.29 3.29 -26.35
C PRO A 53 9.40 3.06 -25.33
N TYR A 54 9.32 2.00 -24.54
CA TYR A 54 10.36 1.67 -23.56
C TYR A 54 11.76 1.55 -24.19
N SER A 55 11.84 1.03 -25.42
CA SER A 55 13.09 0.89 -26.18
C SER A 55 13.76 2.24 -26.53
N SER A 56 13.00 3.35 -26.49
CA SER A 56 13.54 4.68 -26.75
C SER A 56 14.10 5.37 -25.49
N LEU A 57 13.85 4.78 -24.30
CA LEU A 57 14.41 5.31 -23.06
C LEU A 57 15.90 5.03 -22.96
N SER A 58 16.70 6.07 -22.74
CA SER A 58 18.14 5.94 -22.52
C SER A 58 18.46 5.37 -21.15
N VAL A 59 19.57 4.66 -21.03
CA VAL A 59 20.12 4.30 -19.72
C VAL A 59 20.79 5.55 -19.15
N PRO A 60 20.37 6.04 -17.97
CA PRO A 60 21.00 7.21 -17.38
C PRO A 60 22.45 6.89 -16.97
N ASP A 61 23.30 7.92 -16.91
CA ASP A 61 24.65 7.79 -16.36
C ASP A 61 24.60 7.57 -14.83
N LYS A 62 25.77 7.24 -14.26
CA LYS A 62 25.86 6.90 -12.84
C LYS A 62 25.47 8.07 -11.93
N GLU A 63 25.88 9.28 -12.27
CA GLU A 63 25.61 10.48 -11.47
C GLU A 63 24.11 10.80 -11.46
N SER A 64 23.45 10.72 -12.60
CA SER A 64 21.99 10.86 -12.73
C SER A 64 21.23 9.79 -11.92
N ILE A 65 21.71 8.54 -11.96
CA ILE A 65 21.12 7.45 -11.16
C ILE A 65 21.23 7.76 -9.66
N GLU A 66 22.41 8.12 -9.17
CA GLU A 66 22.65 8.42 -7.75
C GLU A 66 21.78 9.61 -7.29
N ALA A 67 21.71 10.68 -8.08
CA ALA A 67 20.88 11.85 -7.79
C ALA A 67 19.38 11.50 -7.74
N THR A 68 18.91 10.64 -8.66
CA THR A 68 17.50 10.25 -8.72
C THR A 68 17.14 9.27 -7.59
N LEU A 69 18.02 8.32 -7.26
CA LEU A 69 17.82 7.39 -6.14
C LEU A 69 17.80 8.11 -4.78
N ALA A 70 18.59 9.19 -4.62
CA ALA A 70 18.56 10.01 -3.41
C ALA A 70 17.17 10.65 -3.16
N ARG A 71 16.35 10.80 -4.20
CA ARG A 71 15.00 11.37 -4.13
C ARG A 71 13.90 10.31 -4.10
N LEU A 72 14.24 9.02 -4.13
CA LEU A 72 13.30 7.90 -4.18
C LEU A 72 13.00 7.31 -2.80
N ALA A 73 11.76 6.90 -2.60
CA ALA A 73 11.34 5.93 -1.58
C ALA A 73 10.55 4.80 -2.25
N VAL A 74 10.63 3.60 -1.70
CA VAL A 74 9.90 2.42 -2.19
C VAL A 74 8.82 2.04 -1.17
N CYS A 75 7.57 1.88 -1.61
CA CYS A 75 6.46 1.41 -0.77
C CYS A 75 5.86 0.13 -1.34
N LYS A 76 5.83 -0.92 -0.54
CA LYS A 76 5.22 -2.20 -0.86
C LYS A 76 3.87 -2.34 -0.15
N LEU A 77 2.80 -2.50 -0.95
CA LEU A 77 1.45 -2.71 -0.44
C LEU A 77 1.30 -4.14 0.05
N ASN A 78 1.15 -4.31 1.36
CA ASN A 78 1.27 -5.59 2.07
C ASN A 78 0.05 -5.93 2.92
N GLY A 79 -1.13 -5.46 2.53
CA GLY A 79 -2.38 -5.67 3.28
C GLY A 79 -3.10 -7.01 3.02
N GLY A 80 -2.68 -7.76 1.99
CA GLY A 80 -3.40 -8.92 1.50
C GLY A 80 -3.20 -10.19 2.33
N LEU A 81 -4.31 -10.86 2.66
CA LEU A 81 -4.30 -12.24 3.14
C LEU A 81 -4.17 -13.22 1.99
N GLY A 82 -3.53 -14.37 2.23
CA GLY A 82 -3.37 -15.45 1.26
C GLY A 82 -4.62 -16.30 0.98
N THR A 83 -5.82 -15.79 1.23
CA THR A 83 -7.07 -16.56 1.13
C THR A 83 -7.32 -17.11 -0.27
N SER A 84 -7.02 -16.34 -1.31
CA SER A 84 -7.12 -16.79 -2.72
C SER A 84 -6.11 -17.89 -3.09
N MET A 85 -5.07 -18.06 -2.28
CA MET A 85 -4.02 -19.08 -2.42
C MET A 85 -4.18 -20.19 -1.36
N ASN A 86 -5.32 -20.25 -0.69
CA ASN A 86 -5.61 -21.17 0.41
C ASN A 86 -4.57 -21.13 1.56
N CYS A 87 -3.92 -19.97 1.77
CA CYS A 87 -2.94 -19.78 2.82
C CYS A 87 -3.59 -19.19 4.08
N ARG A 88 -3.12 -19.65 5.25
CA ARG A 88 -3.54 -19.10 6.54
C ARG A 88 -2.58 -17.97 6.95
N GLY A 89 -2.80 -16.75 6.48
CA GLY A 89 -2.00 -15.59 6.90
C GLY A 89 -1.62 -14.63 5.79
N SER A 90 -0.60 -13.81 6.04
CA SER A 90 -0.10 -12.83 5.08
C SER A 90 0.52 -13.50 3.86
N LYS A 91 0.14 -13.07 2.65
CA LYS A 91 0.77 -13.52 1.40
C LYS A 91 2.28 -13.31 1.40
N SER A 92 2.73 -12.18 1.91
CA SER A 92 4.15 -11.82 1.94
C SER A 92 5.01 -12.67 2.87
N ALA A 93 4.37 -13.42 3.79
CA ALA A 93 5.04 -14.38 4.66
C ALA A 93 5.19 -15.78 4.04
N ILE A 94 4.67 -16.01 2.84
CA ILE A 94 4.83 -17.28 2.11
C ILE A 94 6.29 -17.42 1.69
N VAL A 95 6.85 -18.59 1.92
CA VAL A 95 8.19 -18.96 1.43
C VAL A 95 8.12 -19.18 -0.08
N VAL A 96 8.92 -18.42 -0.83
CA VAL A 96 8.92 -18.43 -2.30
C VAL A 96 10.10 -19.20 -2.85
N ARG A 97 11.30 -18.93 -2.33
CA ARG A 97 12.55 -19.52 -2.84
C ARG A 97 13.59 -19.60 -1.72
N GLU A 98 14.35 -20.70 -1.68
CA GLU A 98 15.52 -20.85 -0.78
C GLU A 98 15.23 -20.50 0.69
N LYS A 99 14.06 -20.90 1.19
CA LYS A 99 13.55 -20.59 2.53
C LYS A 99 13.28 -19.09 2.78
N LYS A 100 13.30 -18.25 1.74
CA LYS A 100 13.01 -16.81 1.81
C LYS A 100 11.56 -16.55 1.51
N THR A 101 10.95 -15.65 2.27
CA THR A 101 9.60 -15.15 2.04
C THR A 101 9.61 -14.02 1.01
N PHE A 102 8.42 -13.56 0.57
CA PHE A 102 8.33 -12.35 -0.25
C PHE A 102 8.99 -11.15 0.43
N VAL A 103 8.78 -10.96 1.75
CA VAL A 103 9.40 -9.85 2.50
C VAL A 103 10.92 -9.94 2.45
N ASP A 104 11.50 -11.12 2.70
CA ASP A 104 12.95 -11.31 2.66
C ASP A 104 13.52 -10.87 1.29
N ILE A 105 12.89 -11.34 0.19
CA ILE A 105 13.36 -11.05 -1.17
C ILE A 105 13.21 -9.55 -1.51
N LEU A 106 12.11 -8.91 -1.08
CA LEU A 106 11.89 -7.49 -1.31
C LEU A 106 12.93 -6.63 -0.60
N VAL A 107 13.30 -6.99 0.64
CA VAL A 107 14.37 -6.31 1.38
C VAL A 107 15.70 -6.47 0.67
N GLU A 108 16.05 -7.70 0.23
CA GLU A 108 17.26 -7.96 -0.54
C GLU A 108 17.32 -7.16 -1.85
N GLN A 109 16.19 -7.03 -2.58
CA GLN A 109 16.15 -6.25 -3.82
C GLN A 109 16.50 -4.77 -3.59
N VAL A 110 15.99 -4.17 -2.51
CA VAL A 110 16.30 -2.76 -2.19
C VAL A 110 17.70 -2.63 -1.60
N ALA A 111 18.14 -3.58 -0.80
CA ALA A 111 19.50 -3.62 -0.25
C ALA A 111 20.56 -3.71 -1.37
N GLU A 112 20.34 -4.58 -2.36
CA GLU A 112 21.23 -4.69 -3.53
C GLU A 112 21.22 -3.43 -4.41
N LEU A 113 20.03 -2.77 -4.56
CA LEU A 113 19.95 -1.48 -5.24
C LEU A 113 20.80 -0.43 -4.52
N ASN A 114 20.63 -0.31 -3.21
CA ASN A 114 21.37 0.64 -2.35
C ASN A 114 22.88 0.36 -2.39
N LYS A 115 23.28 -0.89 -2.27
CA LYS A 115 24.70 -1.31 -2.34
C LYS A 115 25.33 -1.00 -3.68
N LYS A 116 24.62 -1.34 -4.77
CA LYS A 116 25.13 -1.16 -6.15
C LYS A 116 25.40 0.31 -6.49
N TYR A 117 24.53 1.20 -6.04
CA TYR A 117 24.59 2.62 -6.37
C TYR A 117 24.98 3.52 -5.19
N GLN A 118 25.42 2.93 -4.08
CA GLN A 118 25.74 3.66 -2.83
C GLN A 118 24.62 4.62 -2.40
N ALA A 119 23.37 4.18 -2.60
CA ALA A 119 22.17 4.93 -2.31
C ALA A 119 21.60 4.57 -0.92
N ASP A 120 20.66 5.39 -0.45
CA ASP A 120 19.88 5.17 0.79
C ASP A 120 18.38 5.26 0.49
N VAL A 121 17.90 4.38 -0.38
CA VAL A 121 16.48 4.28 -0.71
C VAL A 121 15.76 3.55 0.44
N PRO A 122 14.83 4.19 1.17
CA PRO A 122 14.06 3.52 2.20
C PRO A 122 13.02 2.59 1.60
N LEU A 123 12.82 1.44 2.25
CA LEU A 123 11.76 0.49 1.95
C LEU A 123 10.64 0.61 2.98
N MET A 124 9.41 0.82 2.51
CA MET A 124 8.22 0.94 3.35
C MET A 124 7.27 -0.22 3.09
N PHE A 125 6.63 -0.74 4.13
CA PHE A 125 5.54 -1.70 4.02
C PHE A 125 4.24 -1.10 4.56
N MET A 126 3.23 -0.95 3.70
CA MET A 126 1.87 -0.68 4.14
C MET A 126 1.14 -2.00 4.41
N ASN A 127 1.00 -2.34 5.67
CA ASN A 127 0.33 -3.54 6.14
C ASN A 127 -1.16 -3.32 6.37
N SER A 128 -1.87 -4.38 6.67
CA SER A 128 -3.16 -4.34 7.35
C SER A 128 -3.01 -4.90 8.77
N PHE A 129 -4.03 -4.73 9.60
CA PHE A 129 -4.07 -5.36 10.93
C PHE A 129 -3.91 -6.89 10.87
N ASN A 130 -4.23 -7.50 9.73
CA ASN A 130 -4.07 -8.95 9.50
C ASN A 130 -2.63 -9.37 9.16
N THR A 131 -1.82 -8.48 8.59
CA THR A 131 -0.51 -8.82 8.04
C THR A 131 0.66 -8.22 8.83
N HIS A 132 0.41 -7.16 9.60
CA HIS A 132 1.42 -6.40 10.32
C HIS A 132 2.27 -7.28 11.25
N GLY A 133 1.67 -8.05 12.14
CA GLY A 133 2.41 -8.87 13.08
C GLY A 133 3.27 -9.98 12.42
N ALA A 134 2.88 -10.46 11.23
CA ALA A 134 3.71 -11.41 10.49
C ALA A 134 4.91 -10.70 9.85
N THR A 135 4.68 -9.51 9.29
CA THR A 135 5.71 -8.68 8.65
C THR A 135 6.76 -8.24 9.67
N GLU A 136 6.34 -7.72 10.84
CA GLU A 136 7.24 -7.31 11.91
C GLU A 136 8.14 -8.47 12.39
N ARG A 137 7.59 -9.67 12.53
CA ARG A 137 8.37 -10.85 12.89
C ARG A 137 9.41 -11.24 11.85
N ILE A 138 9.11 -11.04 10.55
CA ILE A 138 10.06 -11.30 9.48
C ILE A 138 11.14 -10.23 9.49
N MET A 139 10.75 -8.95 9.56
CA MET A 139 11.71 -7.83 9.59
C MET A 139 12.65 -7.89 10.79
N GLY A 140 12.17 -8.32 11.97
CA GLY A 140 12.99 -8.45 13.18
C GLY A 140 14.13 -9.47 13.11
N ARG A 141 14.14 -10.36 12.09
CA ARG A 141 15.23 -11.33 11.85
C ARG A 141 16.13 -10.97 10.66
N ILE A 142 15.80 -9.90 9.93
CA ILE A 142 16.59 -9.43 8.79
C ILE A 142 17.76 -8.59 9.33
N VAL A 143 18.98 -8.92 8.89
CA VAL A 143 20.22 -8.26 9.33
C VAL A 143 20.69 -7.20 8.33
N GLU A 144 19.92 -6.94 7.28
CA GLU A 144 20.26 -5.99 6.24
C GLU A 144 20.33 -4.54 6.78
N THR A 145 21.21 -3.75 6.17
CA THR A 145 21.42 -2.34 6.54
C THR A 145 20.41 -1.38 5.94
N THR A 146 19.51 -1.87 5.08
CA THR A 146 18.47 -1.05 4.45
C THR A 146 17.49 -0.52 5.49
N ARG A 147 17.20 0.76 5.44
CA ARG A 147 16.17 1.38 6.28
C ARG A 147 14.79 0.87 5.89
N ILE A 148 14.15 0.14 6.80
CA ILE A 148 12.82 -0.43 6.62
C ILE A 148 11.84 0.31 7.53
N LEU A 149 10.72 0.75 6.96
CA LEU A 149 9.61 1.40 7.64
C LEU A 149 8.35 0.54 7.48
N SER A 150 7.49 0.54 8.49
CA SER A 150 6.28 -0.26 8.49
C SER A 150 5.14 0.49 9.15
N PHE A 151 3.97 0.46 8.51
CA PHE A 151 2.74 1.07 9.03
C PHE A 151 1.52 0.28 8.59
N CYS A 152 0.39 0.52 9.26
CA CYS A 152 -0.88 -0.10 8.91
C CYS A 152 -1.77 0.87 8.15
N GLN A 153 -2.51 0.35 7.18
CA GLN A 153 -3.68 1.01 6.66
C GLN A 153 -4.80 1.03 7.71
N HIS A 154 -5.82 1.85 7.52
CA HIS A 154 -6.97 1.91 8.41
C HIS A 154 -7.67 0.56 8.56
N SER A 155 -8.47 0.47 9.59
CA SER A 155 -9.34 -0.66 9.84
C SER A 155 -10.77 -0.14 9.97
N TYR A 156 -11.65 -0.60 9.07
CA TYR A 156 -13.02 -0.15 9.01
C TYR A 156 -14.01 -1.27 9.36
N PRO A 157 -15.14 -0.94 10.01
CA PRO A 157 -16.19 -1.91 10.30
C PRO A 157 -16.90 -2.35 9.02
N ARG A 158 -17.25 -3.63 8.95
CA ARG A 158 -18.01 -4.20 7.83
C ARG A 158 -19.49 -3.83 7.95
N LEU A 159 -20.01 -3.22 6.90
CA LEU A 159 -21.43 -2.98 6.71
C LEU A 159 -22.11 -4.29 6.29
N LEU A 160 -23.32 -4.54 6.79
CA LEU A 160 -24.15 -5.64 6.31
C LEU A 160 -24.64 -5.37 4.88
N ALA A 161 -24.81 -6.42 4.10
CA ALA A 161 -25.16 -6.31 2.68
C ALA A 161 -26.53 -5.64 2.44
N ASP A 162 -27.42 -5.71 3.38
CA ASP A 162 -28.76 -5.08 3.37
C ASP A 162 -28.74 -3.64 3.93
N ASP A 163 -27.55 -3.11 4.24
CA ASP A 163 -27.33 -1.77 4.82
C ASP A 163 -28.06 -1.55 6.17
N SER A 164 -28.45 -2.63 6.85
CA SER A 164 -29.19 -2.56 8.12
C SER A 164 -28.31 -2.22 9.33
N GLY A 165 -26.99 -2.35 9.21
CA GLY A 165 -26.04 -2.10 10.29
C GLY A 165 -24.69 -2.76 10.07
N PHE A 166 -24.01 -3.04 11.17
CA PHE A 166 -22.64 -3.58 11.19
C PHE A 166 -22.60 -4.95 11.88
N LEU A 167 -21.58 -5.73 11.54
CA LEU A 167 -21.25 -6.92 12.31
C LEU A 167 -20.82 -6.54 13.72
N ASP A 168 -21.33 -7.26 14.73
CA ASP A 168 -20.96 -7.01 16.12
C ASP A 168 -19.50 -7.42 16.38
N PRO A 169 -18.61 -6.47 16.72
CA PRO A 169 -17.19 -6.78 16.94
C PRO A 169 -16.96 -7.70 18.14
N LYS A 170 -17.89 -7.77 19.10
CA LYS A 170 -17.80 -8.66 20.25
C LYS A 170 -18.10 -10.12 19.89
N LYS A 171 -18.94 -10.33 18.87
CA LYS A 171 -19.36 -11.68 18.43
C LYS A 171 -18.49 -12.24 17.32
N THR A 172 -17.99 -11.37 16.43
CA THR A 172 -17.29 -11.78 15.20
C THR A 172 -15.77 -11.52 15.23
N ASN A 173 -15.29 -10.94 16.34
CA ASN A 173 -13.86 -10.62 16.50
C ASN A 173 -13.31 -9.88 15.27
N THR A 174 -12.20 -10.37 14.68
CA THR A 174 -11.60 -9.74 13.49
C THR A 174 -12.50 -9.75 12.25
N GLY A 175 -13.52 -10.62 12.19
CA GLY A 175 -14.50 -10.68 11.10
C GLY A 175 -15.36 -9.44 10.94
N ALA A 176 -15.52 -8.62 12.00
CA ALA A 176 -16.26 -7.36 11.94
C ALA A 176 -15.49 -6.24 11.21
N TRP A 177 -14.21 -6.44 10.93
CA TRP A 177 -13.32 -5.42 10.41
C TRP A 177 -12.80 -5.77 9.01
N TYR A 178 -12.43 -4.74 8.22
CA TYR A 178 -11.74 -4.91 6.97
C TYR A 178 -10.75 -3.77 6.75
N PRO A 179 -9.64 -4.03 6.04
CA PRO A 179 -8.77 -2.98 5.57
C PRO A 179 -9.36 -2.35 4.30
N PRO A 180 -9.40 -1.01 4.16
CA PRO A 180 -10.06 -0.35 3.02
C PRO A 180 -9.39 -0.61 1.68
N GLY A 181 -8.11 -0.97 1.68
CA GLY A 181 -7.37 -1.35 0.48
C GLY A 181 -6.29 -0.36 0.06
N HIS A 182 -5.77 -0.55 -1.14
CA HIS A 182 -4.55 0.11 -1.61
C HIS A 182 -4.66 1.65 -1.70
N GLY A 183 -5.85 2.17 -1.99
CA GLY A 183 -6.08 3.63 -2.06
C GLY A 183 -5.91 4.36 -0.74
N ASP A 184 -5.95 3.65 0.36
CA ASP A 184 -5.77 4.18 1.70
C ASP A 184 -4.31 4.60 2.01
N LEU A 185 -3.37 4.20 1.15
CA LEU A 185 -1.96 4.57 1.27
C LEU A 185 -1.76 6.07 1.45
N TYR A 186 -2.47 6.86 0.66
CA TYR A 186 -2.27 8.31 0.66
C TYR A 186 -2.67 8.96 1.98
N SER A 187 -3.77 8.51 2.59
CA SER A 187 -4.18 8.97 3.92
C SER A 187 -3.21 8.50 4.99
N CYS A 188 -2.90 7.20 4.99
CA CYS A 188 -2.05 6.61 6.02
C CYS A 188 -0.63 7.16 6.04
N ILE A 189 0.00 7.40 4.88
CA ILE A 189 1.37 7.92 4.83
C ILE A 189 1.45 9.36 5.36
N MET A 190 0.38 10.14 5.17
CA MET A 190 0.24 11.49 5.72
C MET A 190 0.02 11.45 7.23
N GLU A 191 -0.97 10.69 7.70
CA GLU A 191 -1.39 10.65 9.10
C GLU A 191 -0.32 10.06 10.02
N ASN A 192 0.48 9.09 9.54
CA ASN A 192 1.60 8.54 10.29
C ASN A 192 2.86 9.43 10.25
N GLY A 193 2.82 10.60 9.60
CA GLY A 193 3.94 11.53 9.50
C GLY A 193 5.09 11.06 8.61
N TYR A 194 4.95 9.92 7.92
CA TYR A 194 6.00 9.42 7.04
C TYR A 194 6.20 10.32 5.81
N LEU A 195 5.10 10.90 5.27
CA LEU A 195 5.20 11.83 4.15
C LEU A 195 6.05 13.04 4.51
N ASP A 196 5.79 13.67 5.65
CA ASP A 196 6.53 14.85 6.10
C ASP A 196 8.01 14.54 6.32
N ASN A 197 8.32 13.36 6.86
CA ASN A 197 9.71 12.93 7.06
C ASN A 197 10.42 12.69 5.73
N LEU A 198 9.78 12.01 4.77
CA LEU A 198 10.33 11.79 3.44
C LEU A 198 10.57 13.11 2.70
N LEU A 199 9.65 14.05 2.77
CA LEU A 199 9.80 15.38 2.15
C LEU A 199 10.95 16.18 2.78
N LYS A 200 11.11 16.14 4.11
CA LYS A 200 12.24 16.77 4.82
C LYS A 200 13.59 16.16 4.42
N GLU A 201 13.62 14.89 4.05
CA GLU A 201 14.80 14.19 3.55
C GLU A 201 15.05 14.43 2.05
N GLY A 202 14.21 15.23 1.37
CA GLY A 202 14.31 15.51 -0.05
C GLY A 202 13.80 14.38 -0.95
N ARG A 203 12.98 13.46 -0.43
CA ARG A 203 12.35 12.42 -1.26
C ARG A 203 11.19 13.03 -2.05
N GLU A 204 11.19 12.85 -3.35
CA GLU A 204 10.21 13.41 -4.27
C GLU A 204 9.44 12.34 -5.05
N TYR A 205 9.99 11.13 -5.13
CA TYR A 205 9.43 10.00 -5.84
C TYR A 205 9.06 8.88 -4.87
N LEU A 206 7.86 8.32 -5.05
CA LEU A 206 7.41 7.14 -4.33
C LEU A 206 7.08 6.02 -5.32
N PHE A 207 7.91 4.98 -5.36
CA PHE A 207 7.61 3.77 -6.14
C PHE A 207 6.69 2.85 -5.35
N ILE A 208 5.47 2.67 -5.84
CA ILE A 208 4.43 1.87 -5.20
C ILE A 208 4.21 0.59 -5.98
N SER A 209 4.21 -0.55 -5.29
CA SER A 209 3.85 -1.84 -5.89
C SER A 209 3.35 -2.84 -4.84
N ASN A 210 2.70 -3.93 -5.29
CA ASN A 210 2.27 -4.99 -4.39
C ASN A 210 3.46 -5.79 -3.85
N ALA A 211 3.39 -6.19 -2.58
CA ALA A 211 4.43 -6.99 -1.94
C ALA A 211 4.53 -8.43 -2.50
N ASP A 212 3.46 -8.95 -3.09
CA ASP A 212 3.43 -10.26 -3.75
C ASP A 212 3.85 -10.22 -5.23
N ASN A 213 4.27 -9.07 -5.74
CA ASN A 213 4.82 -8.91 -7.08
C ASN A 213 6.33 -8.62 -7.05
N LEU A 214 7.14 -9.69 -7.03
CA LEU A 214 8.60 -9.58 -7.01
C LEU A 214 9.19 -9.01 -8.31
N GLY A 215 8.45 -9.06 -9.42
CA GLY A 215 8.86 -8.47 -10.70
C GLY A 215 8.70 -6.95 -10.75
N ALA A 216 7.97 -6.35 -9.81
CA ALA A 216 7.84 -4.89 -9.71
C ALA A 216 9.06 -4.31 -8.99
N VAL A 217 10.12 -4.11 -9.74
CA VAL A 217 11.39 -3.51 -9.30
C VAL A 217 11.52 -2.08 -9.82
N VAL A 218 12.39 -1.29 -9.21
CA VAL A 218 12.70 0.06 -9.67
C VAL A 218 13.42 -0.02 -11.02
N ASP A 219 12.80 0.53 -12.04
CA ASP A 219 13.40 0.65 -13.37
C ASP A 219 14.03 2.05 -13.53
N LEU A 220 15.35 2.08 -13.66
CA LEU A 220 16.11 3.33 -13.70
C LEU A 220 15.89 4.13 -14.98
N LYS A 221 15.50 3.49 -16.09
CA LYS A 221 15.15 4.20 -17.33
C LYS A 221 13.81 4.93 -17.23
N ILE A 222 12.87 4.38 -16.43
CA ILE A 222 11.56 4.99 -16.22
C ILE A 222 11.65 6.06 -15.15
N LEU A 223 12.49 5.84 -14.14
CA LEU A 223 12.61 6.73 -12.99
C LEU A 223 13.34 8.05 -13.35
N ASN A 224 14.30 7.99 -14.26
CA ASN A 224 15.08 9.14 -14.73
C ASN A 224 14.33 9.92 -15.82
#